data_ca20e7c3ae0bd042d1a809fc523664d7
#
_entry.id   ca20e7c3ae0bd042d1a809fc523664d7
#
_cell.length_a   1.000
_cell.length_b   1.000
_cell.length_c   1.000
_cell.angle_alpha   90.00
_cell.angle_beta   90.00
_cell.angle_gamma   90.00
#
_symmetry.space_group_name_H-M   'P 1'
#
loop_
_entity.id
_entity.type
_entity.pdbx_description
1 polymer ?
#
loop_
_entity_poly.entity_id
_entity_poly.type
_entity_poly.pdbx_seq_one_letter_code
_entity_poly.pdbx_strand_id
1 'polypeptide(L)'
;ALKAATPMGKGLGASPGAACGKIVFTAEDAKEWAARKEKVVLVRLETSPEDIEGMKAAQGILTVRGGMTSHAAVVARGMGKCCVSGCGEIRMDEANKKFELAGKTFHEGDYISIDGSTGKIYDGVIPTVDATIAGEFGRIMAWADKYRRLKVRTNADTPHDAQKARELGAQGIGLTRTEHMFFNSDRIAAFREMICSDTKEERVAALAKLEPMQQSDFEGIYEAMGGYPVTIRFLDPPLHEFVPTEEADIEALAKAQGKSVEAIKNIIASLHEFNPMMGHRGCRLAVTFPEIAEMQTRAVIKAALAVQARHPDWNLVPEIMIPLVGEVKELKFVK
;
A
#
# COMPACT_ATOMS: atom_id res chain seq x y z
N ALA A 1 10.52 27.15 15.41
CA ALA A 1 9.94 26.26 16.42
C ALA A 1 10.90 25.12 16.78
N LEU A 2 11.32 24.28 15.84
CA LEU A 2 12.15 23.10 16.13
C LEU A 2 13.51 23.44 16.77
N LYS A 3 14.17 24.53 16.36
CA LYS A 3 15.46 24.95 16.92
C LYS A 3 15.39 25.40 18.40
N ALA A 4 14.21 25.75 18.87
CA ALA A 4 13.96 26.16 20.26
C ALA A 4 13.36 25.05 21.13
N ALA A 5 12.98 23.92 20.53
CA ALA A 5 12.38 22.81 21.24
C ALA A 5 13.44 21.84 21.75
N THR A 6 13.32 21.44 23.03
CA THR A 6 14.20 20.45 23.64
C THR A 6 13.58 19.08 23.52
N PRO A 7 14.29 18.07 22.97
CA PRO A 7 13.80 16.69 22.94
C PRO A 7 13.60 16.15 24.37
N MET A 8 12.50 15.48 24.60
CA MET A 8 12.21 14.81 25.88
C MET A 8 12.66 13.36 25.91
N GLY A 9 12.77 12.72 24.74
CA GLY A 9 13.21 11.33 24.62
C GLY A 9 13.67 11.04 23.21
N LYS A 10 14.25 9.85 23.05
CA LYS A 10 14.74 9.38 21.75
C LYS A 10 14.48 7.90 21.57
N GLY A 11 13.91 7.57 20.42
CA GLY A 11 13.84 6.21 19.90
C GLY A 11 14.63 6.07 18.59
N LEU A 12 14.37 5.02 17.86
CA LEU A 12 14.89 4.82 16.51
C LEU A 12 14.02 5.58 15.50
N GLY A 13 14.66 6.36 14.63
CA GLY A 13 14.01 6.93 13.46
C GLY A 13 13.66 5.81 12.48
N ALA A 14 12.51 5.20 12.65
CA ALA A 14 12.13 3.98 11.93
C ALA A 14 11.51 4.26 10.56
N SER A 15 10.81 5.38 10.42
CA SER A 15 10.29 5.89 9.13
C SER A 15 10.37 7.41 9.13
N PRO A 16 10.97 8.02 8.10
CA PRO A 16 11.22 9.45 8.07
C PRO A 16 9.95 10.30 8.07
N GLY A 17 10.10 11.58 8.39
CA GLY A 17 9.01 12.54 8.46
C GLY A 17 8.86 13.14 9.85
N ALA A 18 7.91 14.05 9.98
CA ALA A 18 7.55 14.67 11.24
C ALA A 18 6.04 14.50 11.45
N ALA A 19 5.63 14.20 12.66
CA ALA A 19 4.22 14.14 13.02
C ALA A 19 3.97 14.90 14.31
N CYS A 20 2.83 15.60 14.32
CA CYS A 20 2.31 16.28 15.50
C CYS A 20 0.83 15.96 15.63
N GLY A 21 0.39 15.59 16.80
CA GLY A 21 -1.02 15.27 17.05
C GLY A 21 -1.31 14.94 18.50
N LYS A 22 -2.57 14.67 18.76
CA LYS A 22 -3.05 14.20 20.06
C LYS A 22 -2.70 12.72 20.24
N ILE A 23 -2.29 12.37 21.43
CA ILE A 23 -1.94 10.99 21.79
C ILE A 23 -3.21 10.14 21.83
N VAL A 24 -3.15 8.99 21.16
CA VAL A 24 -4.13 7.90 21.27
C VAL A 24 -3.42 6.58 21.49
N PHE A 25 -4.05 5.64 22.19
CA PHE A 25 -3.43 4.40 22.63
C PHE A 25 -3.95 3.16 21.92
N THR A 26 -5.06 3.27 21.17
CA THR A 26 -5.63 2.16 20.42
C THR A 26 -5.82 2.50 18.95
N ALA A 27 -5.90 1.48 18.11
CA ALA A 27 -6.18 1.65 16.69
C ALA A 27 -7.60 2.19 16.45
N GLU A 28 -8.55 1.81 17.30
CA GLU A 28 -9.93 2.27 17.29
C GLU A 28 -10.01 3.76 17.59
N ASP A 29 -9.36 4.21 18.66
CA ASP A 29 -9.31 5.65 18.99
C ASP A 29 -8.66 6.45 17.87
N ALA A 30 -7.58 5.92 17.26
CA ALA A 30 -6.92 6.58 16.13
C ALA A 30 -7.88 6.80 14.95
N LYS A 31 -8.68 5.78 14.60
CA LYS A 31 -9.69 5.88 13.53
C LYS A 31 -10.81 6.86 13.89
N GLU A 32 -11.35 6.74 15.09
CA GLU A 32 -12.45 7.57 15.56
C GLU A 32 -12.08 9.06 15.59
N TRP A 33 -10.91 9.37 16.15
CA TRP A 33 -10.44 10.76 16.24
C TRP A 33 -10.06 11.32 14.88
N ALA A 34 -9.45 10.53 14.01
CA ALA A 34 -9.16 10.93 12.64
C ALA A 34 -10.45 11.20 11.83
N ALA A 35 -11.51 10.41 12.04
CA ALA A 35 -12.82 10.66 11.43
C ALA A 35 -13.43 12.01 11.86
N ARG A 36 -13.11 12.48 13.06
CA ARG A 36 -13.47 13.82 13.57
C ARG A 36 -12.51 14.91 13.06
N LYS A 37 -11.59 14.59 12.11
CA LYS A 37 -10.58 15.49 11.58
C LYS A 37 -9.52 15.94 12.60
N GLU A 38 -9.35 15.18 13.67
CA GLU A 38 -8.29 15.39 14.64
C GLU A 38 -6.99 14.76 14.13
N LYS A 39 -5.87 15.46 14.32
CA LYS A 39 -4.54 14.89 14.06
C LYS A 39 -4.11 14.09 15.29
N VAL A 40 -3.79 12.81 15.10
CA VAL A 40 -3.42 11.91 16.19
C VAL A 40 -2.07 11.26 15.96
N VAL A 41 -1.37 10.96 17.05
CA VAL A 41 -0.18 10.13 17.10
C VAL A 41 -0.54 8.86 17.88
N LEU A 42 -0.41 7.71 17.22
CA LEU A 42 -0.68 6.40 17.84
C LEU A 42 0.52 5.98 18.66
N VAL A 43 0.33 5.82 19.97
CA VAL A 43 1.37 5.43 20.93
C VAL A 43 1.06 4.05 21.49
N ARG A 44 1.94 3.08 21.22
CA ARG A 44 1.74 1.68 21.61
C ARG A 44 2.97 1.15 22.33
N LEU A 45 2.79 0.11 23.15
CA LEU A 45 3.93 -0.67 23.64
C LEU A 45 4.68 -1.31 22.47
N GLU A 46 3.93 -1.95 21.58
CA GLU A 46 4.32 -2.45 20.25
C GLU A 46 3.06 -2.55 19.38
N THR A 47 3.21 -2.56 18.07
CA THR A 47 2.07 -2.71 17.15
C THR A 47 1.95 -4.14 16.63
N SER A 48 0.72 -4.54 16.33
CA SER A 48 0.35 -5.81 15.73
C SER A 48 -0.36 -5.60 14.38
N PRO A 49 -0.61 -6.64 13.58
CA PRO A 49 -1.39 -6.53 12.35
C PRO A 49 -2.78 -5.91 12.54
N GLU A 50 -3.38 -6.06 13.71
CA GLU A 50 -4.69 -5.48 14.06
C GLU A 50 -4.65 -3.95 14.14
N ASP A 51 -3.47 -3.37 14.38
CA ASP A 51 -3.29 -1.92 14.49
C ASP A 51 -3.19 -1.20 13.13
N ILE A 52 -3.12 -1.92 12.00
CA ILE A 52 -2.84 -1.35 10.66
C ILE A 52 -3.79 -0.21 10.31
N GLU A 53 -5.09 -0.35 10.54
CA GLU A 53 -6.06 0.69 10.20
C GLU A 53 -5.90 1.94 11.07
N GLY A 54 -5.57 1.77 12.35
CA GLY A 54 -5.21 2.89 13.23
C GLY A 54 -3.91 3.58 12.83
N MET A 55 -2.92 2.80 12.41
CA MET A 55 -1.65 3.32 11.89
C MET A 55 -1.86 4.15 10.61
N LYS A 56 -2.75 3.72 9.72
CA LYS A 56 -3.13 4.50 8.52
C LYS A 56 -3.78 5.82 8.89
N ALA A 57 -4.68 5.82 9.87
CA ALA A 57 -5.43 7.00 10.30
C ALA A 57 -4.53 8.02 11.03
N ALA A 58 -3.52 7.56 11.77
CA ALA A 58 -2.62 8.41 12.53
C ALA A 58 -1.68 9.25 11.63
N GLN A 59 -1.23 10.39 12.14
CA GLN A 59 -0.17 11.20 11.52
C GLN A 59 1.21 10.57 11.71
N GLY A 60 1.42 9.89 12.82
CA GLY A 60 2.65 9.20 13.14
C GLY A 60 2.45 8.11 14.19
N ILE A 61 3.45 7.26 14.30
CA ILE A 61 3.46 6.11 15.19
C ILE A 61 4.67 6.21 16.13
N LEU A 62 4.43 6.00 17.42
CA LEU A 62 5.45 5.93 18.46
C LEU A 62 5.31 4.61 19.21
N THR A 63 6.39 3.82 19.27
CA THR A 63 6.39 2.59 20.05
C THR A 63 7.48 2.56 21.11
N VAL A 64 7.17 1.93 22.25
CA VAL A 64 8.12 1.74 23.36
C VAL A 64 9.12 0.64 23.02
N ARG A 65 8.64 -0.44 22.42
CA ARG A 65 9.44 -1.60 21.97
C ARG A 65 9.53 -1.63 20.45
N GLY A 66 10.54 -2.32 19.97
CA GLY A 66 10.74 -2.57 18.54
C GLY A 66 12.00 -1.93 17.99
N GLY A 67 12.45 -2.46 16.87
CA GLY A 67 13.64 -2.02 16.12
C GLY A 67 13.28 -1.68 14.68
N MET A 68 14.28 -1.53 13.83
CA MET A 68 14.12 -1.22 12.40
C MET A 68 13.36 -2.28 11.61
N THR A 69 13.28 -3.51 12.12
CA THR A 69 12.54 -4.65 11.53
C THR A 69 11.24 -4.97 12.25
N SER A 70 10.84 -4.17 13.27
CA SER A 70 9.57 -4.36 13.97
C SER A 70 8.38 -4.11 13.04
N HIS A 71 7.23 -4.67 13.40
CA HIS A 71 5.99 -4.47 12.66
C HIS A 71 5.68 -2.98 12.45
N ALA A 72 5.79 -2.16 13.51
CA ALA A 72 5.59 -0.72 13.41
C ALA A 72 6.49 -0.06 12.36
N ALA A 73 7.79 -0.39 12.37
CA ALA A 73 8.78 0.19 11.47
C ALA A 73 8.55 -0.20 10.01
N VAL A 74 8.26 -1.48 9.76
CA VAL A 74 8.05 -2.00 8.39
C VAL A 74 6.76 -1.44 7.80
N VAL A 75 5.67 -1.51 8.54
CA VAL A 75 4.35 -1.04 8.08
C VAL A 75 4.34 0.49 7.90
N ALA A 76 4.90 1.25 8.85
CA ALA A 76 4.96 2.71 8.73
C ALA A 76 5.76 3.16 7.51
N ARG A 77 6.89 2.49 7.19
CA ARG A 77 7.65 2.76 5.96
C ARG A 77 6.85 2.45 4.71
N GLY A 78 6.16 1.33 4.69
CA GLY A 78 5.28 0.96 3.57
C GLY A 78 4.15 1.96 3.33
N MET A 79 3.66 2.60 4.40
CA MET A 79 2.62 3.63 4.34
C MET A 79 3.15 5.06 4.16
N GLY A 80 4.46 5.28 4.20
CA GLY A 80 5.04 6.62 4.20
C GLY A 80 4.70 7.45 5.46
N LYS A 81 4.40 6.79 6.59
CA LYS A 81 4.04 7.44 7.86
C LYS A 81 5.26 7.63 8.74
N CYS A 82 5.34 8.78 9.39
CA CYS A 82 6.36 9.06 10.40
C CYS A 82 6.34 8.00 11.51
N CYS A 83 7.48 7.41 11.84
CA CYS A 83 7.57 6.43 12.90
C CYS A 83 8.83 6.58 13.73
N VAL A 84 8.65 6.62 15.04
CA VAL A 84 9.70 6.48 16.05
C VAL A 84 9.44 5.17 16.81
N SER A 85 10.39 4.25 16.72
CA SER A 85 10.25 2.91 17.32
C SER A 85 11.27 2.70 18.43
N GLY A 86 10.91 1.90 19.45
CA GLY A 86 11.85 1.49 20.47
C GLY A 86 12.31 2.58 21.44
N CYS A 87 11.41 3.48 21.81
CA CYS A 87 11.69 4.47 22.86
C CYS A 87 11.55 3.83 24.26
N GLY A 88 12.57 3.10 24.70
CA GLY A 88 12.58 2.39 26.00
C GLY A 88 12.55 3.29 27.24
N GLU A 89 12.71 4.61 27.08
CA GLU A 89 12.56 5.59 28.17
C GLU A 89 11.10 5.80 28.58
N ILE A 90 10.13 5.44 27.71
CA ILE A 90 8.71 5.57 27.97
C ILE A 90 8.27 4.47 28.95
N ARG A 91 7.63 4.88 30.03
CA ARG A 91 6.93 3.98 30.95
C ARG A 91 5.46 3.97 30.60
N MET A 92 5.02 2.94 29.89
CA MET A 92 3.66 2.81 29.37
C MET A 92 2.70 2.21 30.39
N ASP A 93 1.51 2.81 30.48
CA ASP A 93 0.34 2.28 31.19
C ASP A 93 -0.86 2.34 30.22
N GLU A 94 -0.95 1.37 29.31
CA GLU A 94 -1.99 1.32 28.30
C GLU A 94 -3.40 1.20 28.91
N ALA A 95 -3.52 0.48 30.04
CA ALA A 95 -4.81 0.29 30.70
C ALA A 95 -5.44 1.61 31.18
N ASN A 96 -4.60 2.55 31.65
CA ASN A 96 -5.04 3.88 32.07
C ASN A 96 -4.80 4.95 31.01
N LYS A 97 -4.50 4.56 29.76
CA LYS A 97 -4.28 5.47 28.65
C LYS A 97 -3.33 6.63 28.99
N LYS A 98 -2.16 6.29 29.54
CA LYS A 98 -1.11 7.25 29.91
C LYS A 98 0.29 6.64 29.80
N PHE A 99 1.27 7.51 29.72
CA PHE A 99 2.68 7.12 29.85
C PHE A 99 3.51 8.22 30.50
N GLU A 100 4.67 7.85 31.03
CA GLU A 100 5.66 8.79 31.55
C GLU A 100 6.88 8.84 30.64
N LEU A 101 7.36 10.05 30.38
CA LEU A 101 8.60 10.31 29.65
C LEU A 101 9.29 11.54 30.24
N ALA A 102 10.58 11.44 30.57
CA ALA A 102 11.39 12.51 31.17
C ALA A 102 10.74 13.17 32.40
N GLY A 103 10.07 12.37 33.24
CA GLY A 103 9.42 12.85 34.47
C GLY A 103 8.07 13.55 34.26
N LYS A 104 7.57 13.60 33.04
CA LYS A 104 6.25 14.12 32.71
C LYS A 104 5.27 13.00 32.37
N THR A 105 4.06 13.06 32.88
CA THR A 105 2.97 12.14 32.55
C THR A 105 2.15 12.72 31.39
N PHE A 106 1.94 11.90 30.35
CA PHE A 106 1.11 12.19 29.20
C PHE A 106 -0.16 11.33 29.23
N HIS A 107 -1.29 11.92 28.94
CA HIS A 107 -2.58 11.28 28.88
C HIS A 107 -3.12 11.27 27.44
N GLU A 108 -4.12 10.47 27.20
CA GLU A 108 -4.87 10.51 25.95
C GLU A 108 -5.38 11.93 25.68
N GLY A 109 -5.16 12.42 24.46
CA GLY A 109 -5.52 13.78 24.06
C GLY A 109 -4.45 14.84 24.26
N ASP A 110 -3.40 14.58 25.04
CA ASP A 110 -2.26 15.50 25.12
C ASP A 110 -1.52 15.57 23.79
N TYR A 111 -0.93 16.70 23.48
CA TYR A 111 -0.17 16.86 22.24
C TYR A 111 1.25 16.38 22.37
N ILE A 112 1.69 15.68 21.32
CA ILE A 112 3.07 15.22 21.18
C ILE A 112 3.55 15.45 19.74
N SER A 113 4.84 15.72 19.58
CA SER A 113 5.48 15.83 18.27
C SER A 113 6.65 14.84 18.18
N ILE A 114 6.76 14.15 17.07
CA ILE A 114 7.81 13.16 16.80
C ILE A 114 8.53 13.43 15.50
N ASP A 115 9.83 13.18 15.48
CA ASP A 115 10.68 13.26 14.30
C ASP A 115 11.19 11.87 13.93
N GLY A 116 10.59 11.28 12.91
CA GLY A 116 10.91 9.95 12.43
C GLY A 116 12.26 9.85 11.72
N SER A 117 12.87 10.97 11.36
CA SER A 117 14.21 10.99 10.76
C SER A 117 15.32 10.89 11.81
N THR A 118 15.12 11.53 12.97
CA THR A 118 16.11 11.58 14.06
C THR A 118 15.77 10.71 15.26
N GLY A 119 14.51 10.23 15.34
CA GLY A 119 13.97 9.49 16.47
C GLY A 119 13.63 10.34 17.69
N LYS A 120 13.67 11.67 17.58
CA LYS A 120 13.43 12.59 18.70
C LYS A 120 11.94 12.77 18.96
N ILE A 121 11.61 12.92 20.25
CA ILE A 121 10.25 13.12 20.76
C ILE A 121 10.21 14.45 21.51
N TYR A 122 9.15 15.24 21.28
CA TYR A 122 8.99 16.57 21.86
C TYR A 122 7.61 16.70 22.51
N ASP A 123 7.56 17.46 23.59
CA ASP A 123 6.32 17.85 24.25
C ASP A 123 5.55 18.90 23.43
N GLY A 124 4.25 18.74 23.35
CA GLY A 124 3.35 19.73 22.76
C GLY A 124 3.38 19.79 21.23
N VAL A 125 2.93 20.92 20.71
CA VAL A 125 2.73 21.15 19.29
C VAL A 125 3.97 21.78 18.67
N ILE A 126 4.63 21.05 17.78
CA ILE A 126 5.60 21.61 16.84
C ILE A 126 4.95 21.61 15.45
N PRO A 127 4.71 22.78 14.83
CA PRO A 127 4.10 22.83 13.51
C PRO A 127 4.91 22.03 12.49
N THR A 128 4.22 21.15 11.76
CA THR A 128 4.77 20.38 10.66
C THR A 128 4.38 21.01 9.33
N VAL A 129 5.22 20.83 8.33
CA VAL A 129 4.94 21.22 6.94
C VAL A 129 5.01 19.97 6.07
N ASP A 130 4.19 19.92 5.05
CA ASP A 130 4.26 18.85 4.07
C ASP A 130 5.60 18.90 3.34
N ALA A 131 6.13 17.70 3.03
CA ALA A 131 7.32 17.59 2.21
C ALA A 131 7.04 18.17 0.82
N THR A 132 7.74 19.21 0.44
CA THR A 132 7.61 19.84 -0.87
C THR A 132 8.98 19.97 -1.53
N ILE A 133 9.01 19.82 -2.85
CA ILE A 133 10.19 20.11 -3.66
C ILE A 133 10.18 21.61 -3.96
N ALA A 134 10.53 22.44 -2.97
CA ALA A 134 10.49 23.89 -3.05
C ALA A 134 11.77 24.52 -2.46
N GLY A 135 11.95 25.83 -2.65
CA GLY A 135 13.08 26.59 -2.12
C GLY A 135 14.44 26.08 -2.59
N GLU A 136 15.41 26.05 -1.70
CA GLU A 136 16.77 25.62 -2.02
C GLU A 136 16.86 24.15 -2.44
N PHE A 137 16.01 23.27 -1.87
CA PHE A 137 15.93 21.87 -2.30
C PHE A 137 15.46 21.78 -3.76
N GLY A 138 14.45 22.55 -4.14
CA GLY A 138 13.99 22.61 -5.54
C GLY A 138 15.07 23.10 -6.50
N ARG A 139 15.92 24.05 -6.07
CA ARG A 139 17.08 24.52 -6.87
C ARG A 139 18.12 23.43 -7.08
N ILE A 140 18.44 22.66 -6.04
CA ILE A 140 19.37 21.53 -6.14
C ILE A 140 18.80 20.45 -7.07
N MET A 141 17.50 20.15 -6.95
CA MET A 141 16.83 19.19 -7.83
C MET A 141 16.85 19.67 -9.29
N ALA A 142 16.60 20.96 -9.55
CA ALA A 142 16.70 21.53 -10.88
C ALA A 142 18.13 21.45 -11.47
N TRP A 143 19.15 21.59 -10.64
CA TRP A 143 20.53 21.38 -11.06
C TRP A 143 20.81 19.91 -11.37
N ALA A 144 20.36 18.99 -10.52
CA ALA A 144 20.48 17.55 -10.76
C ALA A 144 19.83 17.16 -12.09
N ASP A 145 18.65 17.71 -12.40
CA ASP A 145 17.92 17.45 -13.64
C ASP A 145 18.68 17.87 -14.91
N LYS A 146 19.59 18.86 -14.83
CA LYS A 146 20.45 19.26 -15.96
C LYS A 146 21.51 18.22 -16.30
N TYR A 147 21.98 17.45 -15.32
CA TYR A 147 23.13 16.56 -15.46
C TYR A 147 22.77 15.10 -15.47
N ARG A 148 21.61 14.73 -14.87
CA ARG A 148 21.15 13.35 -14.87
C ARG A 148 20.85 12.85 -16.28
N ARG A 149 21.17 11.57 -16.53
CA ARG A 149 20.84 10.86 -17.77
C ARG A 149 19.68 9.88 -17.59
N LEU A 150 19.50 9.35 -16.39
CA LEU A 150 18.43 8.44 -16.06
C LEU A 150 17.20 9.19 -15.53
N LYS A 151 16.04 8.63 -15.80
CA LYS A 151 14.76 9.09 -15.23
C LYS A 151 14.44 8.30 -13.97
N VAL A 152 13.70 8.92 -13.05
CA VAL A 152 13.24 8.26 -11.83
C VAL A 152 11.80 7.79 -12.02
N ARG A 153 11.58 6.50 -11.85
CA ARG A 153 10.25 5.88 -11.81
C ARG A 153 9.98 5.40 -10.39
N THR A 154 8.75 5.53 -9.93
CA THR A 154 8.30 5.07 -8.62
C THR A 154 7.29 3.93 -8.74
N ASN A 155 6.89 3.36 -7.61
CA ASN A 155 5.76 2.44 -7.55
C ASN A 155 4.49 3.24 -7.22
N ALA A 156 3.39 2.95 -7.90
CA ALA A 156 2.07 3.47 -7.59
C ALA A 156 1.00 2.50 -8.05
N ASP A 157 0.05 2.21 -7.18
CA ASP A 157 -0.98 1.19 -7.41
C ASP A 157 -2.38 1.82 -7.56
N THR A 158 -2.51 3.11 -7.27
CA THR A 158 -3.76 3.88 -7.41
C THR A 158 -3.54 5.19 -8.16
N PRO A 159 -4.60 5.79 -8.75
CA PRO A 159 -4.52 7.13 -9.36
C PRO A 159 -4.03 8.21 -8.39
N HIS A 160 -4.45 8.14 -7.13
CA HIS A 160 -4.01 9.07 -6.08
C HIS A 160 -2.49 8.97 -5.82
N ASP A 161 -1.96 7.74 -5.71
CA ASP A 161 -0.52 7.52 -5.50
C ASP A 161 0.29 7.99 -6.71
N ALA A 162 -0.21 7.74 -7.93
CA ALA A 162 0.41 8.18 -9.16
C ALA A 162 0.47 9.71 -9.24
N GLN A 163 -0.61 10.41 -8.88
CA GLN A 163 -0.64 11.87 -8.82
C GLN A 163 0.37 12.39 -7.78
N LYS A 164 0.38 11.81 -6.59
CA LYS A 164 1.32 12.20 -5.53
C LYS A 164 2.77 11.96 -5.93
N ALA A 165 3.05 10.84 -6.59
CA ALA A 165 4.36 10.53 -7.14
C ALA A 165 4.81 11.60 -8.16
N ARG A 166 3.92 12.02 -9.05
CA ARG A 166 4.19 13.05 -10.04
C ARG A 166 4.46 14.41 -9.40
N GLU A 167 3.67 14.80 -8.40
CA GLU A 167 3.88 16.03 -7.63
C GLU A 167 5.26 16.05 -6.95
N LEU A 168 5.76 14.90 -6.53
CA LEU A 168 7.10 14.71 -5.98
C LEU A 168 8.20 14.54 -7.02
N GLY A 169 7.89 14.73 -8.32
CA GLY A 169 8.87 14.76 -9.39
C GLY A 169 9.17 13.42 -10.05
N ALA A 170 8.37 12.38 -9.82
CA ALA A 170 8.50 11.10 -10.55
C ALA A 170 8.22 11.30 -12.04
N GLN A 171 9.00 10.63 -12.88
CA GLN A 171 8.92 10.71 -14.34
C GLN A 171 8.44 9.42 -14.98
N GLY A 172 7.71 8.66 -14.23
CA GLY A 172 7.05 7.44 -14.65
C GLY A 172 6.73 6.54 -13.46
N ILE A 173 5.90 5.54 -13.73
CA ILE A 173 5.63 4.44 -12.81
C ILE A 173 6.42 3.23 -13.31
N GLY A 174 7.28 2.67 -12.45
CA GLY A 174 8.09 1.49 -12.75
C GLY A 174 7.41 0.19 -12.35
N LEU A 175 6.42 0.29 -11.47
CA LEU A 175 5.63 -0.86 -11.03
C LEU A 175 4.25 -0.41 -10.55
N THR A 176 3.22 -0.96 -11.18
CA THR A 176 1.84 -0.98 -10.69
C THR A 176 1.48 -2.43 -10.36
N ARG A 177 1.14 -2.69 -9.10
CA ARG A 177 0.74 -4.01 -8.61
C ARG A 177 -0.75 -4.17 -8.75
N THR A 178 -1.18 -4.92 -9.73
CA THR A 178 -2.60 -5.08 -10.06
C THR A 178 -3.40 -5.83 -9.00
N GLU A 179 -2.75 -6.67 -8.19
CA GLU A 179 -3.34 -7.36 -7.06
C GLU A 179 -3.91 -6.43 -6.00
N HIS A 180 -3.29 -5.28 -5.77
CA HIS A 180 -3.77 -4.32 -4.77
C HIS A 180 -5.13 -3.71 -5.12
N MET A 181 -5.50 -3.75 -6.41
CA MET A 181 -6.79 -3.25 -6.89
C MET A 181 -7.97 -4.15 -6.51
N PHE A 182 -7.71 -5.41 -6.12
CA PHE A 182 -8.75 -6.42 -5.85
C PHE A 182 -9.12 -6.57 -4.38
N PHE A 183 -8.38 -5.96 -3.45
CA PHE A 183 -8.71 -6.04 -2.02
C PHE A 183 -9.90 -5.19 -1.57
N ASN A 184 -10.40 -4.32 -2.42
CA ASN A 184 -11.60 -3.55 -2.12
C ASN A 184 -12.83 -4.46 -2.02
N SER A 185 -13.72 -4.15 -1.09
CA SER A 185 -14.89 -4.97 -0.76
C SER A 185 -15.86 -5.17 -1.93
N ASP A 186 -15.93 -4.23 -2.86
CA ASP A 186 -16.75 -4.28 -4.06
C ASP A 186 -16.16 -5.18 -5.17
N ARG A 187 -14.87 -5.52 -5.09
CA ARG A 187 -14.13 -6.26 -6.11
C ARG A 187 -13.71 -7.65 -5.70
N ILE A 188 -13.42 -7.84 -4.41
CA ILE A 188 -12.90 -9.10 -3.89
C ILE A 188 -13.81 -10.28 -4.17
N ALA A 189 -15.14 -10.07 -4.18
CA ALA A 189 -16.11 -11.13 -4.47
C ALA A 189 -15.95 -11.67 -5.90
N ALA A 190 -15.86 -10.80 -6.92
CA ALA A 190 -15.65 -11.19 -8.30
C ALA A 190 -14.26 -11.83 -8.51
N PHE A 191 -13.25 -11.37 -7.78
CA PHE A 191 -11.92 -11.95 -7.84
C PHE A 191 -11.88 -13.36 -7.23
N ARG A 192 -12.55 -13.57 -6.10
CA ARG A 192 -12.73 -14.91 -5.48
C ARG A 192 -13.52 -15.85 -6.38
N GLU A 193 -14.53 -15.33 -7.11
CA GLU A 193 -15.26 -16.11 -8.10
C GLU A 193 -14.33 -16.62 -9.22
N MET A 194 -13.44 -15.76 -9.72
CA MET A 194 -12.44 -16.15 -10.70
C MET A 194 -11.48 -17.23 -10.17
N ILE A 195 -11.00 -17.08 -8.93
CA ILE A 195 -10.09 -18.05 -8.29
C ILE A 195 -10.76 -19.41 -8.11
N CYS A 196 -12.03 -19.42 -7.69
CA CYS A 196 -12.79 -20.65 -7.40
C CYS A 196 -13.51 -21.23 -8.62
N SER A 197 -13.22 -20.78 -9.83
CA SER A 197 -13.77 -21.33 -11.06
C SER A 197 -13.21 -22.71 -11.35
N ASP A 198 -14.07 -23.66 -11.67
CA ASP A 198 -13.69 -25.02 -12.04
C ASP A 198 -13.36 -25.16 -13.53
N THR A 199 -14.02 -24.33 -14.36
CA THR A 199 -13.87 -24.35 -15.81
C THR A 199 -13.30 -23.03 -16.35
N LYS A 200 -12.78 -23.09 -17.58
CA LYS A 200 -12.32 -21.90 -18.28
C LYS A 200 -13.46 -20.91 -18.53
N GLU A 201 -14.63 -21.42 -18.87
CA GLU A 201 -15.84 -20.63 -19.16
C GLU A 201 -16.29 -19.83 -17.93
N GLU A 202 -16.34 -20.49 -16.75
CA GLU A 202 -16.63 -19.81 -15.49
C GLU A 202 -15.60 -18.73 -15.18
N ARG A 203 -14.32 -19.04 -15.39
CA ARG A 203 -13.24 -18.07 -15.16
C ARG A 203 -13.34 -16.88 -16.09
N VAL A 204 -13.60 -17.09 -17.38
CA VAL A 204 -13.81 -16.00 -18.34
C VAL A 204 -15.01 -15.15 -17.96
N ALA A 205 -16.10 -15.74 -17.49
CA ALA A 205 -17.27 -15.00 -17.03
C ALA A 205 -16.96 -14.11 -15.79
N ALA A 206 -16.18 -14.62 -14.84
CA ALA A 206 -15.74 -13.84 -13.69
C ALA A 206 -14.77 -12.71 -14.11
N LEU A 207 -13.83 -13.01 -15.00
CA LEU A 207 -12.88 -12.02 -15.55
C LEU A 207 -13.59 -10.89 -16.31
N ALA A 208 -14.71 -11.19 -16.99
CA ALA A 208 -15.50 -10.16 -17.67
C ALA A 208 -16.10 -9.12 -16.70
N LYS A 209 -16.32 -9.48 -15.44
CA LYS A 209 -16.73 -8.54 -14.37
C LYS A 209 -15.58 -7.65 -13.90
N LEU A 210 -14.36 -8.20 -13.90
CA LEU A 210 -13.15 -7.51 -13.41
C LEU A 210 -12.53 -6.59 -14.46
N GLU A 211 -12.65 -6.91 -15.74
CA GLU A 211 -12.03 -6.14 -16.84
C GLU A 211 -12.38 -4.65 -16.81
N PRO A 212 -13.67 -4.24 -16.71
CA PRO A 212 -14.02 -2.82 -16.68
C PRO A 212 -13.50 -2.10 -15.44
N MET A 213 -13.40 -2.82 -14.30
CA MET A 213 -12.86 -2.25 -13.06
C MET A 213 -11.37 -1.94 -13.22
N GLN A 214 -10.59 -2.91 -13.71
CA GLN A 214 -9.17 -2.69 -13.98
C GLN A 214 -8.92 -1.66 -15.07
N GLN A 215 -9.72 -1.65 -16.12
CA GLN A 215 -9.63 -0.63 -17.15
C GLN A 215 -9.77 0.77 -16.55
N SER A 216 -10.77 0.97 -15.68
CA SER A 216 -11.00 2.26 -15.01
C SER A 216 -9.82 2.66 -14.13
N ASP A 217 -9.23 1.72 -13.40
CA ASP A 217 -8.05 1.99 -12.56
C ASP A 217 -6.85 2.42 -13.42
N PHE A 218 -6.60 1.71 -14.51
CA PHE A 218 -5.50 2.04 -15.43
C PHE A 218 -5.72 3.37 -16.13
N GLU A 219 -6.95 3.68 -16.53
CA GLU A 219 -7.28 5.02 -17.08
C GLU A 219 -6.93 6.11 -16.07
N GLY A 220 -7.34 5.94 -14.80
CA GLY A 220 -7.03 6.90 -13.74
C GLY A 220 -5.53 7.09 -13.52
N ILE A 221 -4.75 6.01 -13.56
CA ILE A 221 -3.28 6.07 -13.42
C ILE A 221 -2.64 6.78 -14.63
N TYR A 222 -3.05 6.45 -15.86
CA TYR A 222 -2.56 7.12 -17.07
C TYR A 222 -2.88 8.62 -17.06
N GLU A 223 -4.11 9.00 -16.69
CA GLU A 223 -4.51 10.40 -16.54
C GLU A 223 -3.63 11.13 -15.52
N ALA A 224 -3.44 10.54 -14.32
CA ALA A 224 -2.62 11.13 -13.27
C ALA A 224 -1.17 11.32 -13.72
N MET A 225 -0.63 10.42 -14.53
CA MET A 225 0.74 10.48 -15.02
C MET A 225 0.95 11.43 -16.20
N GLY A 226 -0.11 11.85 -16.89
CA GLY A 226 -0.02 12.91 -17.90
C GLY A 226 0.93 12.61 -19.05
N GLY A 227 0.86 11.41 -19.63
CA GLY A 227 1.71 10.96 -20.74
C GLY A 227 3.09 10.41 -20.32
N TYR A 228 3.44 10.43 -19.02
CA TYR A 228 4.62 9.72 -18.56
C TYR A 228 4.42 8.19 -18.59
N PRO A 229 5.51 7.41 -18.80
CA PRO A 229 5.40 5.95 -18.92
C PRO A 229 4.91 5.29 -17.63
N VAL A 230 4.06 4.28 -17.79
CA VAL A 230 3.51 3.48 -16.70
C VAL A 230 3.70 2.01 -17.01
N THR A 231 4.40 1.31 -16.13
CA THR A 231 4.57 -0.15 -16.22
C THR A 231 3.53 -0.83 -15.33
N ILE A 232 2.64 -1.58 -15.95
CA ILE A 232 1.59 -2.37 -15.28
C ILE A 232 2.04 -3.82 -15.24
N ARG A 233 2.10 -4.38 -14.04
CA ARG A 233 2.49 -5.78 -13.84
C ARG A 233 1.26 -6.68 -13.90
N PHE A 234 1.37 -7.82 -14.60
CA PHE A 234 0.38 -8.87 -14.49
C PHE A 234 0.26 -9.38 -13.06
N LEU A 235 -0.88 -9.95 -12.74
CA LEU A 235 -1.17 -10.54 -11.43
C LEU A 235 -0.03 -11.45 -10.98
N ASP A 236 0.56 -11.13 -9.83
CA ASP A 236 1.76 -11.81 -9.35
C ASP A 236 1.53 -12.71 -8.12
N PRO A 237 0.84 -12.29 -7.05
CA PRO A 237 0.75 -13.09 -5.84
C PRO A 237 0.03 -14.42 -6.05
N PRO A 238 0.34 -15.43 -5.20
CA PRO A 238 -0.38 -16.68 -5.22
C PRO A 238 -1.86 -16.49 -4.87
N LEU A 239 -2.73 -17.25 -5.51
CA LEU A 239 -4.18 -17.07 -5.41
C LEU A 239 -4.73 -17.33 -4.01
N HIS A 240 -4.04 -18.15 -3.18
CA HIS A 240 -4.48 -18.43 -1.81
C HIS A 240 -4.51 -17.18 -0.90
N GLU A 241 -3.78 -16.12 -1.23
CA GLU A 241 -3.80 -14.87 -0.45
C GLU A 241 -5.15 -14.13 -0.50
N PHE A 242 -5.98 -14.43 -1.49
CA PHE A 242 -7.27 -13.75 -1.73
C PHE A 242 -8.49 -14.54 -1.25
N VAL A 243 -8.32 -15.82 -0.94
CA VAL A 243 -9.44 -16.65 -0.49
C VAL A 243 -9.68 -16.45 1.01
N PRO A 244 -10.95 -16.59 1.47
CA PRO A 244 -11.27 -16.42 2.87
C PRO A 244 -10.71 -17.56 3.72
N THR A 245 -10.35 -17.23 4.96
CA THR A 245 -9.91 -18.17 5.98
C THR A 245 -11.01 -18.47 7.01
N GLU A 246 -11.89 -17.50 7.24
CA GLU A 246 -12.97 -17.60 8.22
C GLU A 246 -14.15 -18.44 7.67
N GLU A 247 -14.73 -19.28 8.51
CA GLU A 247 -15.82 -20.20 8.13
C GLU A 247 -17.04 -19.45 7.57
N ALA A 248 -17.44 -18.36 8.20
CA ALA A 248 -18.57 -17.55 7.76
C ALA A 248 -18.38 -16.96 6.36
N ASP A 249 -17.15 -16.53 6.04
CA ASP A 249 -16.81 -15.98 4.73
C ASP A 249 -16.75 -17.08 3.66
N ILE A 250 -16.29 -18.29 4.05
CA ILE A 250 -16.28 -19.47 3.16
C ILE A 250 -17.72 -19.88 2.84
N GLU A 251 -18.62 -19.90 3.82
CA GLU A 251 -20.05 -20.18 3.62
C GLU A 251 -20.71 -19.14 2.71
N ALA A 252 -20.41 -17.85 2.93
CA ALA A 252 -20.92 -16.77 2.10
C ALA A 252 -20.44 -16.91 0.64
N LEU A 253 -19.16 -17.23 0.43
CA LEU A 253 -18.58 -17.47 -0.89
C LEU A 253 -19.21 -18.69 -1.58
N ALA A 254 -19.37 -19.81 -0.85
CA ALA A 254 -20.02 -21.02 -1.35
C ALA A 254 -21.45 -20.74 -1.83
N LYS A 255 -22.24 -20.03 -1.02
CA LYS A 255 -23.59 -19.61 -1.36
C LYS A 255 -23.63 -18.69 -2.60
N ALA A 256 -22.73 -17.72 -2.67
CA ALA A 256 -22.65 -16.79 -3.79
C ALA A 256 -22.32 -17.49 -5.12
N GLN A 257 -21.53 -18.56 -5.08
CA GLN A 257 -21.10 -19.32 -6.26
C GLN A 257 -21.98 -20.55 -6.54
N GLY A 258 -22.98 -20.85 -5.71
CA GLY A 258 -23.82 -22.04 -5.86
C GLY A 258 -23.05 -23.33 -5.66
N LYS A 259 -21.93 -23.30 -4.93
CA LYS A 259 -21.07 -24.46 -4.62
C LYS A 259 -21.30 -24.93 -3.17
N SER A 260 -20.92 -26.17 -2.87
CA SER A 260 -20.92 -26.63 -1.48
C SER A 260 -19.75 -25.99 -0.72
N VAL A 261 -19.91 -25.80 0.59
CA VAL A 261 -18.85 -25.32 1.48
C VAL A 261 -17.61 -26.21 1.39
N GLU A 262 -17.81 -27.52 1.32
CA GLU A 262 -16.75 -28.50 1.20
C GLU A 262 -15.97 -28.36 -0.13
N ALA A 263 -16.68 -28.09 -1.24
CA ALA A 263 -16.03 -27.81 -2.52
C ALA A 263 -15.13 -26.58 -2.46
N ILE A 264 -15.61 -25.49 -1.84
CA ILE A 264 -14.78 -24.27 -1.65
C ILE A 264 -13.58 -24.55 -0.76
N LYS A 265 -13.76 -25.27 0.35
CA LYS A 265 -12.64 -25.68 1.23
C LYS A 265 -11.59 -26.51 0.50
N ASN A 266 -12.02 -27.43 -0.36
CA ASN A 266 -11.09 -28.23 -1.17
C ASN A 266 -10.31 -27.37 -2.17
N ILE A 267 -10.95 -26.39 -2.80
CA ILE A 267 -10.27 -25.44 -3.68
C ILE A 267 -9.26 -24.65 -2.89
N ILE A 268 -9.64 -24.07 -1.75
CA ILE A 268 -8.73 -23.31 -0.88
C ILE A 268 -7.52 -24.16 -0.46
N ALA A 269 -7.77 -25.39 -0.03
CA ALA A 269 -6.70 -26.33 0.34
C ALA A 269 -5.76 -26.65 -0.82
N SER A 270 -6.30 -26.78 -2.04
CA SER A 270 -5.48 -27.03 -3.25
C SER A 270 -4.61 -25.86 -3.67
N LEU A 271 -4.97 -24.63 -3.26
CA LEU A 271 -4.22 -23.41 -3.55
C LEU A 271 -3.10 -23.17 -2.55
N HIS A 272 -3.06 -23.90 -1.43
CA HIS A 272 -2.06 -23.69 -0.39
C HIS A 272 -0.66 -24.09 -0.88
N GLU A 273 0.26 -23.14 -0.79
CA GLU A 273 1.64 -23.31 -1.22
C GLU A 273 2.56 -23.53 -0.03
N PHE A 274 3.44 -24.53 -0.09
CA PHE A 274 4.49 -24.73 0.92
C PHE A 274 5.47 -23.55 0.94
N ASN A 275 5.82 -23.05 -0.25
CA ASN A 275 6.63 -21.84 -0.42
C ASN A 275 5.95 -20.89 -1.42
N PRO A 276 5.19 -19.89 -0.93
CA PRO A 276 4.47 -18.95 -1.79
C PRO A 276 5.35 -18.22 -2.80
N MET A 277 6.63 -17.97 -2.47
CA MET A 277 7.55 -17.27 -3.38
C MET A 277 7.90 -18.11 -4.61
N MET A 278 7.89 -19.44 -4.49
CA MET A 278 8.20 -20.39 -5.55
C MET A 278 6.95 -21.06 -6.14
N GLY A 279 5.77 -20.69 -5.66
CA GLY A 279 4.50 -21.31 -5.99
C GLY A 279 3.92 -20.92 -7.35
N HIS A 280 2.62 -21.23 -7.51
CA HIS A 280 1.86 -20.97 -8.73
C HIS A 280 1.40 -19.51 -8.80
N ARG A 281 2.29 -18.65 -9.28
CA ARG A 281 2.12 -17.20 -9.33
C ARG A 281 2.82 -16.60 -10.56
N GLY A 282 2.53 -15.33 -10.85
CA GLY A 282 3.21 -14.55 -11.87
C GLY A 282 3.12 -15.16 -13.26
N CYS A 283 4.25 -15.32 -13.93
CA CYS A 283 4.32 -15.90 -15.26
C CYS A 283 3.74 -17.33 -15.31
N ARG A 284 3.95 -18.14 -14.27
CA ARG A 284 3.40 -19.50 -14.18
C ARG A 284 1.87 -19.50 -14.18
N LEU A 285 1.27 -18.53 -13.47
CA LEU A 285 -0.18 -18.32 -13.48
C LEU A 285 -0.68 -17.96 -14.90
N ALA A 286 0.01 -17.04 -15.57
CA ALA A 286 -0.31 -16.64 -16.93
C ALA A 286 -0.16 -17.77 -17.97
N VAL A 287 0.75 -18.72 -17.73
CA VAL A 287 0.88 -19.92 -18.57
C VAL A 287 -0.26 -20.92 -18.35
N THR A 288 -0.65 -21.11 -17.09
CA THR A 288 -1.72 -22.09 -16.73
C THR A 288 -3.12 -21.55 -17.06
N PHE A 289 -3.34 -20.26 -16.79
CA PHE A 289 -4.62 -19.56 -17.02
C PHE A 289 -4.42 -18.33 -17.90
N PRO A 290 -4.12 -18.52 -19.20
CA PRO A 290 -3.77 -17.41 -20.11
C PRO A 290 -4.89 -16.38 -20.22
N GLU A 291 -6.14 -16.75 -20.00
CA GLU A 291 -7.29 -15.85 -20.02
C GLU A 291 -7.18 -14.72 -18.99
N ILE A 292 -6.44 -14.90 -17.89
CA ILE A 292 -6.17 -13.83 -16.91
C ILE A 292 -5.26 -12.77 -17.52
N ALA A 293 -4.16 -13.19 -18.14
CA ALA A 293 -3.23 -12.29 -18.80
C ALA A 293 -3.88 -11.61 -20.02
N GLU A 294 -4.71 -12.32 -20.77
CA GLU A 294 -5.48 -11.76 -21.89
C GLU A 294 -6.45 -10.66 -21.41
N MET A 295 -7.17 -10.90 -20.32
CA MET A 295 -8.07 -9.89 -19.73
C MET A 295 -7.30 -8.66 -19.28
N GLN A 296 -6.20 -8.84 -18.55
CA GLN A 296 -5.38 -7.71 -18.08
C GLN A 296 -4.77 -6.94 -19.27
N THR A 297 -4.31 -7.62 -20.31
CA THR A 297 -3.81 -6.97 -21.52
C THR A 297 -4.90 -6.14 -22.18
N ARG A 298 -6.12 -6.69 -22.35
CA ARG A 298 -7.25 -5.93 -22.91
C ARG A 298 -7.58 -4.69 -22.07
N ALA A 299 -7.60 -4.81 -20.76
CA ALA A 299 -7.86 -3.69 -19.85
C ALA A 299 -6.79 -2.61 -19.99
N VAL A 300 -5.51 -2.97 -20.07
CA VAL A 300 -4.40 -2.03 -20.26
C VAL A 300 -4.51 -1.30 -21.60
N ILE A 301 -4.71 -2.04 -22.69
CA ILE A 301 -4.78 -1.46 -24.02
C ILE A 301 -6.02 -0.58 -24.18
N LYS A 302 -7.20 -1.04 -23.71
CA LYS A 302 -8.43 -0.22 -23.74
C LYS A 302 -8.27 1.07 -22.94
N ALA A 303 -7.67 1.00 -21.75
CA ALA A 303 -7.38 2.18 -20.94
C ALA A 303 -6.44 3.15 -21.66
N ALA A 304 -5.35 2.64 -22.25
CA ALA A 304 -4.41 3.46 -22.99
C ALA A 304 -5.05 4.14 -24.19
N LEU A 305 -5.87 3.41 -24.96
CA LEU A 305 -6.59 3.98 -26.11
C LEU A 305 -7.62 5.03 -25.69
N ALA A 306 -8.36 4.78 -24.60
CA ALA A 306 -9.34 5.73 -24.09
C ALA A 306 -8.67 7.03 -23.62
N VAL A 307 -7.56 6.94 -22.90
CA VAL A 307 -6.80 8.12 -22.45
C VAL A 307 -6.13 8.82 -23.63
N GLN A 308 -5.54 8.09 -24.58
CA GLN A 308 -4.95 8.67 -25.78
C GLN A 308 -5.98 9.43 -26.63
N ALA A 309 -7.22 8.95 -26.68
CA ALA A 309 -8.31 9.65 -27.39
C ALA A 309 -8.69 10.98 -26.71
N ARG A 310 -8.61 11.04 -25.39
CA ARG A 310 -8.85 12.28 -24.62
C ARG A 310 -7.68 13.26 -24.70
N HIS A 311 -6.47 12.75 -24.86
CA HIS A 311 -5.21 13.51 -24.90
C HIS A 311 -4.38 13.15 -26.14
N PRO A 312 -4.77 13.60 -27.34
CA PRO A 312 -4.11 13.22 -28.60
C PRO A 312 -2.63 13.64 -28.69
N ASP A 313 -2.25 14.65 -27.92
CA ASP A 313 -0.88 15.18 -27.81
C ASP A 313 0.04 14.35 -26.91
N TRP A 314 -0.50 13.43 -26.11
CA TRP A 314 0.31 12.53 -25.32
C TRP A 314 0.79 11.35 -26.17
N ASN A 315 2.06 11.02 -26.06
CA ASN A 315 2.60 9.81 -26.66
C ASN A 315 2.53 8.66 -25.64
N LEU A 316 1.33 8.13 -25.44
CA LEU A 316 1.05 7.14 -24.43
C LEU A 316 1.46 5.75 -24.92
N VAL A 317 2.51 5.18 -24.31
CA VAL A 317 3.02 3.84 -24.62
C VAL A 317 2.73 2.94 -23.43
N PRO A 318 1.78 1.99 -23.52
CA PRO A 318 1.53 1.03 -22.43
C PRO A 318 2.70 0.07 -22.28
N GLU A 319 3.15 -0.11 -21.05
CA GLU A 319 4.19 -1.05 -20.70
C GLU A 319 3.61 -2.15 -19.80
N ILE A 320 3.82 -3.41 -20.16
CA ILE A 320 3.35 -4.57 -19.40
C ILE A 320 4.57 -5.33 -18.87
N MET A 321 4.58 -5.56 -17.54
CA MET A 321 5.58 -6.40 -16.91
C MET A 321 5.03 -7.81 -16.68
N ILE A 322 5.74 -8.80 -17.21
CA ILE A 322 5.49 -10.22 -16.96
C ILE A 322 6.39 -10.65 -15.81
N PRO A 323 5.84 -10.90 -14.60
CA PRO A 323 6.65 -11.21 -13.43
C PRO A 323 7.13 -12.66 -13.42
N LEU A 324 8.24 -12.91 -12.72
CA LEU A 324 8.80 -14.25 -12.44
C LEU A 324 9.13 -15.11 -13.67
N VAL A 325 9.49 -14.51 -14.77
CA VAL A 325 9.95 -15.24 -15.95
C VAL A 325 11.26 -15.95 -15.63
N GLY A 326 11.28 -17.28 -15.73
CA GLY A 326 12.46 -18.13 -15.53
C GLY A 326 13.08 -18.63 -16.82
N GLU A 327 12.26 -18.80 -17.87
CA GLU A 327 12.69 -19.31 -19.16
C GLU A 327 12.16 -18.49 -20.34
N VAL A 328 12.92 -18.49 -21.43
CA VAL A 328 12.54 -17.80 -22.68
C VAL A 328 11.23 -18.34 -23.26
N LYS A 329 10.94 -19.63 -23.08
CA LYS A 329 9.71 -20.25 -23.56
C LYS A 329 8.47 -19.70 -22.89
N GLU A 330 8.54 -19.45 -21.56
CA GLU A 330 7.45 -18.83 -20.80
C GLU A 330 7.13 -17.43 -21.35
N LEU A 331 8.17 -16.61 -21.54
CA LEU A 331 8.02 -15.28 -22.10
C LEU A 331 7.42 -15.30 -23.51
N LYS A 332 7.87 -16.23 -24.35
CA LYS A 332 7.34 -16.38 -25.73
C LYS A 332 5.86 -16.81 -25.72
N PHE A 333 5.45 -17.61 -24.75
CA PHE A 333 4.05 -18.06 -24.63
C PHE A 333 3.13 -16.94 -24.17
N VAL A 334 3.55 -16.16 -23.16
CA VAL A 334 2.71 -15.09 -22.59
C VAL A 334 2.66 -13.84 -23.48
N LYS A 335 3.73 -13.57 -24.24
CA LYS A 335 3.80 -12.45 -25.17
C LYS A 335 2.95 -12.67 -26.42
#